data_f94515e59443e59af5e5efb666b3d0b0
#
_entry.id   f94515e59443e59af5e5efb666b3d0b0
#
_cell.length_a   1.000
_cell.length_b   1.000
_cell.length_c   1.000
_cell.angle_alpha   90.00
_cell.angle_beta   90.00
_cell.angle_gamma   90.00
#
_symmetry.space_group_name_H-M   'P 1'
#
loop_
_entity.id
_entity.type
_entity.pdbx_description
1 polymer ?
#
loop_
_entity_poly.entity_id
_entity_poly.type
_entity_poly.pdbx_seq_one_letter_code
_entity_poly.pdbx_strand_id
1 'polypeptide(L)'
;MRKGFRASLVNGNSTYRFRGMVTYASGLQDNGWSYAFSVSTRQGGNSYARGVYYNAFGYFAAVEKQFNDQHRLALSVLGAPTERGTQQAATQEVYDLVGNNYYNPNWGWQSGKRRNARVRNYHEPIAVLNYTYDINDRSQLNVATSVRFGENGYSALTWYAGPDPRPDYYRYLPSYSNGTTYGAWLDEAWRANTDNIRHINWGQLYDINRNQEENATYGPGHRSINMIEERHTDQLDWNFYTQFSHTFRNNSRINGGVNLRRNRTEYYSEVKDLLGGDYCVDIDKFAERDMGGLNPIPYQNDMEYYEK
;
A
#
# COMPACT_ATOMS: atom_id res chain seq x y z
N MET A 1 -1.20 -5.96 32.70
CA MET A 1 -2.07 -6.71 31.73
C MET A 1 -3.05 -7.60 32.47
N ARG A 2 -4.33 -7.72 32.04
CA ARG A 2 -5.26 -8.70 32.61
C ARG A 2 -5.01 -10.07 32.00
N LYS A 3 -4.91 -11.12 32.84
CA LYS A 3 -4.78 -12.51 32.39
C LYS A 3 -6.02 -12.94 31.61
N GLY A 4 -5.84 -13.59 30.45
CA GLY A 4 -6.96 -14.13 29.71
C GLY A 4 -6.59 -14.62 28.33
N PHE A 5 -7.54 -15.34 27.75
CA PHE A 5 -7.53 -15.80 26.37
C PHE A 5 -8.78 -15.25 25.67
N ARG A 6 -8.62 -14.79 24.43
CA ARG A 6 -9.71 -14.32 23.60
C ARG A 6 -9.55 -14.84 22.18
N ALA A 7 -10.60 -15.43 21.64
CA ALA A 7 -10.73 -15.73 20.21
C ALA A 7 -11.92 -14.94 19.64
N SER A 8 -11.81 -14.49 18.41
CA SER A 8 -12.86 -13.74 17.73
C SER A 8 -12.88 -14.14 16.26
N LEU A 9 -14.07 -14.47 15.77
CA LEU A 9 -14.35 -14.70 14.36
C LEU A 9 -15.42 -13.72 13.92
N VAL A 10 -15.19 -13.06 12.79
CA VAL A 10 -16.14 -12.09 12.23
C VAL A 10 -16.30 -12.39 10.74
N ASN A 11 -17.55 -12.46 10.30
CA ASN A 11 -17.90 -12.49 8.90
C ASN A 11 -18.60 -11.18 8.54
N GLY A 12 -18.21 -10.56 7.45
CA GLY A 12 -18.73 -9.29 7.00
C GLY A 12 -18.86 -9.23 5.47
N ASN A 13 -19.45 -8.17 4.97
CA ASN A 13 -19.64 -7.94 3.52
C ASN A 13 -19.07 -6.61 3.03
N SER A 14 -18.17 -6.00 3.81
CA SER A 14 -17.52 -4.74 3.46
C SER A 14 -16.17 -4.95 2.76
N THR A 15 -15.10 -4.35 3.25
CA THR A 15 -13.74 -4.42 2.68
C THR A 15 -13.15 -5.84 2.76
N TYR A 16 -13.49 -6.59 3.81
CA TYR A 16 -13.11 -7.99 3.97
C TYR A 16 -14.32 -8.85 4.34
N ARG A 17 -14.28 -10.13 4.03
CA ARG A 17 -15.33 -11.10 4.35
C ARG A 17 -15.08 -11.82 5.66
N PHE A 18 -13.83 -12.14 5.95
CA PHE A 18 -13.43 -12.92 7.11
C PHE A 18 -12.40 -12.18 7.94
N ARG A 19 -12.56 -12.21 9.26
CA ARG A 19 -11.56 -11.83 10.24
C ARG A 19 -11.47 -12.88 11.33
N GLY A 20 -10.27 -13.43 11.53
CA GLY A 20 -9.92 -14.27 12.67
C GLY A 20 -8.95 -13.53 13.58
N MET A 21 -9.08 -13.67 14.90
CA MET A 21 -8.15 -13.11 15.87
C MET A 21 -8.05 -14.01 17.09
N VAL A 22 -6.82 -14.21 17.57
CA VAL A 22 -6.54 -14.89 18.83
C VAL A 22 -5.61 -14.00 19.65
N THR A 23 -5.92 -13.84 20.93
CA THR A 23 -5.12 -13.05 21.87
C THR A 23 -4.98 -13.85 23.16
N TYR A 24 -3.75 -13.83 23.71
CA TYR A 24 -3.43 -14.38 25.02
C TYR A 24 -2.68 -13.34 25.84
N ALA A 25 -2.97 -13.27 27.14
CA ALA A 25 -2.23 -12.48 28.10
C ALA A 25 -2.03 -13.27 29.41
N SER A 26 -0.79 -13.32 29.90
CA SER A 26 -0.45 -14.06 31.11
C SER A 26 -0.98 -13.38 32.39
N GLY A 27 -1.21 -12.07 32.35
CA GLY A 27 -1.29 -11.25 33.56
C GLY A 27 0.09 -11.09 34.19
N LEU A 28 0.15 -10.31 35.25
CA LEU A 28 1.37 -10.20 36.09
C LEU A 28 1.54 -11.50 36.86
N GLN A 29 2.72 -12.11 36.78
CA GLN A 29 3.11 -13.33 37.47
C GLN A 29 3.88 -12.97 38.75
N ASP A 30 3.97 -13.91 39.73
CA ASP A 30 4.65 -13.71 41.00
C ASP A 30 6.13 -13.36 40.84
N ASN A 31 6.74 -13.79 39.73
CA ASN A 31 8.12 -13.44 39.39
C ASN A 31 8.26 -12.05 38.73
N GLY A 32 7.21 -11.25 38.66
CA GLY A 32 7.18 -9.90 38.10
C GLY A 32 7.16 -9.83 36.58
N TRP A 33 7.01 -10.95 35.87
CA TRP A 33 6.85 -10.95 34.42
C TRP A 33 5.38 -10.89 34.01
N SER A 34 5.10 -10.18 32.92
CA SER A 34 3.85 -10.31 32.17
C SER A 34 4.12 -10.31 30.67
N TYR A 35 3.34 -11.06 29.91
CA TYR A 35 3.43 -11.12 28.47
C TYR A 35 2.07 -11.25 27.83
N ALA A 36 1.95 -10.71 26.63
CA ALA A 36 0.77 -10.82 25.80
C ALA A 36 1.17 -10.95 24.34
N PHE A 37 0.38 -11.73 23.58
CA PHE A 37 0.52 -11.79 22.15
C PHE A 37 -0.87 -11.89 21.49
N SER A 38 -0.96 -11.37 20.30
CA SER A 38 -2.16 -11.45 19.47
C SER A 38 -1.77 -11.67 18.02
N VAL A 39 -2.50 -12.53 17.36
CA VAL A 39 -2.44 -12.70 15.90
C VAL A 39 -3.82 -12.54 15.31
N SER A 40 -3.90 -11.95 14.14
CA SER A 40 -5.16 -11.77 13.42
C SER A 40 -4.95 -11.86 11.93
N THR A 41 -5.98 -12.32 11.23
CA THR A 41 -6.03 -12.25 9.77
C THR A 41 -7.32 -11.58 9.32
N ARG A 42 -7.26 -10.86 8.21
CA ARG A 42 -8.42 -10.33 7.50
C ARG A 42 -8.29 -10.71 6.04
N GLN A 43 -9.31 -11.37 5.53
CA GLN A 43 -9.32 -11.89 4.17
C GLN A 43 -10.59 -11.45 3.46
N GLY A 44 -10.46 -10.92 2.25
CA GLY A 44 -11.60 -10.53 1.47
C GLY A 44 -11.25 -10.27 0.01
N GLY A 45 -12.03 -10.87 -0.87
CA GLY A 45 -11.96 -10.63 -2.31
C GLY A 45 -13.32 -10.30 -2.87
N ASN A 46 -13.37 -9.45 -3.90
CA ASN A 46 -14.61 -9.11 -4.60
C ASN A 46 -15.73 -8.62 -3.70
N SER A 47 -15.45 -7.68 -2.83
CA SER A 47 -16.46 -7.10 -1.96
C SER A 47 -17.53 -6.34 -2.77
N TYR A 48 -17.72 -5.06 -2.54
CA TYR A 48 -18.68 -4.21 -3.26
C TYR A 48 -18.20 -3.82 -4.67
N ALA A 49 -16.88 -3.69 -4.90
CA ALA A 49 -16.30 -3.40 -6.20
C ALA A 49 -15.47 -4.60 -6.71
N ARG A 50 -15.67 -4.97 -7.97
CA ARG A 50 -14.93 -6.07 -8.60
C ARG A 50 -13.45 -5.71 -8.74
N GLY A 51 -12.58 -6.71 -8.55
CA GLY A 51 -11.12 -6.53 -8.58
C GLY A 51 -10.53 -5.92 -7.31
N VAL A 52 -11.36 -5.49 -6.35
CA VAL A 52 -10.91 -5.08 -5.01
C VAL A 52 -10.78 -6.30 -4.13
N TYR A 53 -9.67 -6.38 -3.40
CA TYR A 53 -9.43 -7.42 -2.40
C TYR A 53 -8.62 -6.86 -1.23
N TYR A 54 -8.61 -7.59 -0.13
CA TYR A 54 -7.92 -7.21 1.10
C TYR A 54 -7.38 -8.44 1.80
N ASN A 55 -6.07 -8.54 1.93
CA ASN A 55 -5.36 -9.59 2.64
C ASN A 55 -4.45 -8.94 3.68
N ALA A 56 -4.69 -9.23 4.94
CA ALA A 56 -3.87 -8.71 6.02
C ALA A 56 -3.63 -9.76 7.08
N PHE A 57 -2.43 -9.73 7.65
CA PHE A 57 -2.05 -10.49 8.82
C PHE A 57 -1.54 -9.51 9.88
N GLY A 58 -2.18 -9.47 11.05
CA GLY A 58 -1.77 -8.61 12.14
C GLY A 58 -1.12 -9.41 13.24
N TYR A 59 -0.05 -8.89 13.81
CA TYR A 59 0.62 -9.46 14.97
C TYR A 59 0.91 -8.39 16.04
N PHE A 60 0.90 -8.82 17.26
CA PHE A 60 1.27 -8.03 18.44
C PHE A 60 1.95 -8.95 19.44
N ALA A 61 3.06 -8.51 20.00
CA ALA A 61 3.71 -9.15 21.13
C ALA A 61 4.14 -8.09 22.14
N ALA A 62 3.96 -8.36 23.41
CA ALA A 62 4.44 -7.50 24.48
C ALA A 62 4.97 -8.34 25.64
N VAL A 63 6.05 -7.87 26.23
CA VAL A 63 6.64 -8.41 27.46
C VAL A 63 6.91 -7.25 28.40
N GLU A 64 6.59 -7.43 29.66
CA GLU A 64 6.85 -6.46 30.71
C GLU A 64 7.52 -7.16 31.91
N LYS A 65 8.52 -6.51 32.48
CA LYS A 65 9.14 -6.90 33.72
C LYS A 65 8.91 -5.80 34.77
N GLN A 66 8.23 -6.15 35.81
CA GLN A 66 8.19 -5.39 37.06
C GLN A 66 9.34 -5.88 37.96
N PHE A 67 10.36 -5.06 38.14
CA PHE A 67 11.52 -5.40 38.96
C PHE A 67 11.21 -5.30 40.45
N ASN A 68 10.40 -4.30 40.79
CA ASN A 68 9.84 -4.02 42.11
C ASN A 68 8.64 -3.08 41.97
N ASP A 69 8.13 -2.56 43.07
CA ASP A 69 6.94 -1.68 43.06
C ASP A 69 7.18 -0.34 42.35
N GLN A 70 8.43 0.06 42.17
CA GLN A 70 8.81 1.34 41.59
C GLN A 70 9.24 1.23 40.11
N HIS A 71 9.80 0.10 39.70
CA HIS A 71 10.48 -0.01 38.40
C HIS A 71 9.81 -1.03 37.46
N ARG A 72 9.37 -0.58 36.29
CA ARG A 72 8.79 -1.41 35.24
C ARG A 72 9.42 -1.12 33.89
N LEU A 73 9.71 -2.16 33.11
CA LEU A 73 10.20 -2.07 31.75
C LEU A 73 9.32 -2.93 30.85
N ALA A 74 8.81 -2.36 29.79
CA ALA A 74 7.95 -3.03 28.82
C ALA A 74 8.48 -2.87 27.41
N LEU A 75 8.53 -3.97 26.66
CA LEU A 75 8.77 -3.99 25.23
C LEU A 75 7.51 -4.46 24.52
N SER A 76 7.08 -3.71 23.50
CA SER A 76 5.96 -4.08 22.65
C SER A 76 6.38 -4.00 21.20
N VAL A 77 5.94 -4.99 20.40
CA VAL A 77 6.15 -5.03 18.94
C VAL A 77 4.82 -5.33 18.28
N LEU A 78 4.49 -4.58 17.23
CA LEU A 78 3.27 -4.78 16.46
C LEU A 78 3.50 -4.49 14.98
N GLY A 79 2.73 -5.15 14.14
CA GLY A 79 2.74 -4.92 12.70
C GLY A 79 1.55 -5.58 12.02
N ALA A 80 1.29 -5.16 10.80
CA ALA A 80 0.18 -5.68 10.00
C ALA A 80 0.54 -5.66 8.50
N PRO A 81 1.35 -6.63 8.02
CA PRO A 81 1.55 -6.77 6.58
C PRO A 81 0.21 -6.88 5.86
N THR A 82 0.03 -6.03 4.87
CA THR A 82 -1.25 -5.89 4.17
C THR A 82 -1.02 -5.75 2.68
N GLU A 83 -1.74 -6.56 1.91
CA GLU A 83 -1.88 -6.43 0.47
C GLU A 83 -3.35 -6.13 0.14
N ARG A 84 -3.60 -5.13 -0.69
CA ARG A 84 -4.95 -4.81 -1.16
C ARG A 84 -4.98 -4.31 -2.60
N GLY A 85 -5.87 -4.88 -3.40
CA GLY A 85 -6.27 -4.32 -4.69
C GLY A 85 -7.18 -3.13 -4.49
N THR A 86 -6.90 -2.01 -5.15
CA THR A 86 -7.63 -0.76 -4.94
C THR A 86 -8.63 -0.47 -6.06
N GLN A 87 -9.61 0.36 -5.76
CA GLN A 87 -10.54 0.96 -6.71
C GLN A 87 -10.08 2.38 -7.06
N GLN A 88 -10.38 2.81 -8.27
CA GLN A 88 -10.25 4.18 -8.72
C GLN A 88 -11.63 4.72 -9.12
N ALA A 89 -11.87 6.00 -8.87
CA ALA A 89 -13.04 6.69 -9.38
C ALA A 89 -12.96 6.80 -10.92
N ALA A 90 -14.12 6.72 -11.57
CA ALA A 90 -14.30 6.95 -12.99
C ALA A 90 -15.18 8.20 -13.23
N THR A 91 -15.34 8.59 -14.47
CA THR A 91 -16.23 9.69 -14.84
C THR A 91 -17.70 9.29 -14.70
N GLN A 92 -18.61 10.25 -14.62
CA GLN A 92 -20.05 9.99 -14.56
C GLN A 92 -20.52 9.22 -15.81
N GLU A 93 -20.01 9.56 -16.99
CA GLU A 93 -20.29 8.83 -18.23
C GLU A 93 -20.03 7.33 -18.09
N VAL A 94 -18.89 6.94 -17.50
CA VAL A 94 -18.55 5.54 -17.30
C VAL A 94 -19.53 4.86 -16.33
N TYR A 95 -19.91 5.54 -15.25
CA TYR A 95 -20.90 5.01 -14.31
C TYR A 95 -22.28 4.80 -14.97
N ASP A 96 -22.68 5.73 -15.84
CA ASP A 96 -23.94 5.65 -16.57
C ASP A 96 -23.92 4.51 -17.62
N LEU A 97 -22.80 4.32 -18.30
CA LEU A 97 -22.59 3.22 -19.25
C LEU A 97 -22.59 1.84 -18.56
N VAL A 98 -22.01 1.76 -17.38
CA VAL A 98 -21.92 0.52 -16.60
C VAL A 98 -23.21 0.24 -15.82
N GLY A 99 -23.98 1.28 -15.49
CA GLY A 99 -25.21 1.20 -14.72
C GLY A 99 -24.99 1.08 -13.20
N ASN A 100 -23.78 1.37 -12.68
CA ASN A 100 -23.51 1.42 -11.24
C ASN A 100 -22.23 2.19 -10.93
N ASN A 101 -22.14 2.68 -9.68
CA ASN A 101 -21.03 3.48 -9.17
C ASN A 101 -19.89 2.64 -8.54
N TYR A 102 -19.94 1.32 -8.65
CA TYR A 102 -18.91 0.41 -8.13
C TYR A 102 -17.95 -0.09 -9.21
N TYR A 103 -18.01 0.52 -10.40
CA TYR A 103 -17.06 0.23 -11.46
C TYR A 103 -15.63 0.51 -11.02
N ASN A 104 -14.70 -0.35 -11.44
CA ASN A 104 -13.28 -0.23 -11.15
C ASN A 104 -12.48 -0.49 -12.43
N PRO A 105 -11.78 0.51 -12.96
CA PRO A 105 -10.98 0.38 -14.18
C PRO A 105 -9.64 -0.35 -13.96
N ASN A 106 -9.23 -0.56 -12.71
CA ASN A 106 -7.88 -1.01 -12.39
C ASN A 106 -7.64 -2.51 -12.58
N TRP A 107 -8.61 -3.29 -13.03
CA TRP A 107 -8.46 -4.73 -13.12
C TRP A 107 -8.91 -5.29 -14.48
N GLY A 108 -8.41 -6.47 -14.79
CA GLY A 108 -8.82 -7.26 -15.94
C GLY A 108 -8.60 -8.75 -15.70
N TRP A 109 -9.03 -9.56 -16.66
CA TRP A 109 -8.83 -11.00 -16.64
C TRP A 109 -7.45 -11.37 -17.17
N GLN A 110 -6.70 -12.16 -16.41
CA GLN A 110 -5.46 -12.78 -16.85
C GLN A 110 -5.48 -14.26 -16.48
N SER A 111 -5.38 -15.15 -17.45
CA SER A 111 -5.41 -16.61 -17.25
C SER A 111 -6.58 -17.07 -16.38
N GLY A 112 -7.77 -16.52 -16.59
CA GLY A 112 -8.98 -16.85 -15.84
C GLY A 112 -9.06 -16.26 -14.42
N LYS A 113 -8.05 -15.49 -14.00
CA LYS A 113 -8.02 -14.83 -12.68
C LYS A 113 -8.17 -13.31 -12.85
N ARG A 114 -8.72 -12.66 -11.84
CA ARG A 114 -8.75 -11.19 -11.79
C ARG A 114 -7.40 -10.67 -11.32
N ARG A 115 -6.79 -9.83 -12.14
CA ARG A 115 -5.56 -9.11 -11.81
C ARG A 115 -5.87 -7.62 -11.68
N ASN A 116 -5.49 -7.02 -10.57
CA ASN A 116 -5.59 -5.58 -10.34
C ASN A 116 -4.21 -4.94 -10.61
N ALA A 117 -4.16 -3.85 -11.37
CA ALA A 117 -2.95 -3.09 -11.66
C ALA A 117 -2.54 -2.18 -10.49
N ARG A 118 -3.49 -1.84 -9.61
CA ARG A 118 -3.31 -0.93 -8.50
C ARG A 118 -3.39 -1.67 -7.16
N VAL A 119 -2.26 -2.19 -6.74
CA VAL A 119 -2.12 -2.94 -5.50
C VAL A 119 -1.31 -2.11 -4.50
N ARG A 120 -1.76 -2.06 -3.26
CA ARG A 120 -0.98 -1.53 -2.14
C ARG A 120 -0.43 -2.67 -1.32
N ASN A 121 0.88 -2.64 -1.12
CA ASN A 121 1.61 -3.52 -0.23
C ASN A 121 2.25 -2.67 0.85
N TYR A 122 1.98 -2.94 2.11
CA TYR A 122 2.65 -2.22 3.18
C TYR A 122 2.88 -3.09 4.40
N HIS A 123 4.03 -2.91 5.01
CA HIS A 123 4.39 -3.50 6.29
C HIS A 123 5.31 -2.55 7.04
N GLU A 124 4.76 -1.83 7.99
CA GLU A 124 5.47 -0.86 8.82
C GLU A 124 5.38 -1.27 10.29
N PRO A 125 6.20 -2.24 10.76
CA PRO A 125 6.23 -2.65 12.14
C PRO A 125 6.71 -1.52 13.07
N ILE A 126 6.21 -1.57 14.29
CA ILE A 126 6.56 -0.64 15.36
C ILE A 126 7.06 -1.44 16.56
N ALA A 127 8.21 -1.06 17.07
CA ALA A 127 8.72 -1.52 18.36
C ALA A 127 8.75 -0.36 19.36
N VAL A 128 8.28 -0.59 20.57
CA VAL A 128 8.23 0.42 21.64
C VAL A 128 8.84 -0.18 22.90
N LEU A 129 9.87 0.47 23.41
CA LEU A 129 10.44 0.19 24.74
C LEU A 129 9.99 1.30 25.68
N ASN A 130 9.34 0.94 26.77
CA ASN A 130 8.83 1.87 27.77
C ASN A 130 9.35 1.51 29.15
N TYR A 131 9.90 2.51 29.86
CA TYR A 131 10.34 2.39 31.21
C TYR A 131 9.53 3.34 32.09
N THR A 132 8.98 2.82 33.18
CA THR A 132 8.23 3.59 34.16
C THR A 132 8.97 3.49 35.52
N TYR A 133 9.23 4.64 36.12
CA TYR A 133 9.79 4.77 37.48
C TYR A 133 8.83 5.55 38.35
N ASP A 134 8.19 4.85 39.27
CA ASP A 134 7.35 5.43 40.32
C ASP A 134 8.28 5.83 41.51
N ILE A 135 8.79 7.08 41.44
CA ILE A 135 9.78 7.59 42.42
C ILE A 135 9.19 7.59 43.83
N ASN A 136 7.92 7.95 43.94
CA ASN A 136 7.09 7.87 45.14
C ASN A 136 5.61 8.01 44.70
N ASP A 137 4.69 7.96 45.69
CA ASP A 137 3.23 8.02 45.45
C ASP A 137 2.76 9.27 44.69
N ARG A 138 3.60 10.28 44.52
CA ARG A 138 3.27 11.58 43.92
C ARG A 138 4.13 11.93 42.71
N SER A 139 5.21 11.20 42.50
CA SER A 139 6.19 11.50 41.45
C SER A 139 6.47 10.29 40.58
N GLN A 140 6.35 10.46 39.29
CA GLN A 140 6.58 9.41 38.29
C GLN A 140 7.42 9.95 37.13
N LEU A 141 8.36 9.15 36.67
CA LEU A 141 9.11 9.35 35.44
C LEU A 141 8.74 8.25 34.45
N ASN A 142 8.34 8.64 33.23
CA ASN A 142 8.16 7.75 32.10
C ASN A 142 9.21 8.07 31.05
N VAL A 143 9.88 7.04 30.54
CA VAL A 143 10.82 7.13 29.42
C VAL A 143 10.41 6.11 28.39
N ALA A 144 10.24 6.53 27.15
CA ALA A 144 9.92 5.64 26.06
C ALA A 144 10.78 5.91 24.82
N THR A 145 11.13 4.86 24.11
CA THR A 145 11.66 4.99 22.76
C THR A 145 10.89 4.07 21.82
N SER A 146 10.68 4.53 20.61
CA SER A 146 10.01 3.73 19.60
C SER A 146 10.72 3.84 18.25
N VAL A 147 10.68 2.77 17.50
CA VAL A 147 11.12 2.73 16.11
C VAL A 147 10.00 2.14 15.26
N ARG A 148 9.67 2.83 14.16
CA ARG A 148 8.84 2.36 13.07
C ARG A 148 9.69 2.31 11.82
N PHE A 149 9.65 1.20 11.12
CA PHE A 149 10.40 1.01 9.88
C PHE A 149 9.59 0.11 8.95
N GLY A 150 9.90 0.14 7.68
CA GLY A 150 9.29 -0.79 6.73
C GLY A 150 8.94 -0.17 5.40
N GLU A 151 8.25 -0.95 4.62
CA GLU A 151 7.94 -0.72 3.21
C GLU A 151 6.48 -0.32 3.02
N ASN A 152 6.24 0.63 2.13
CA ASN A 152 4.91 1.04 1.71
C ASN A 152 4.91 1.23 0.18
N GLY A 153 4.55 0.17 -0.52
CA GLY A 153 4.51 0.10 -1.97
C GLY A 153 3.10 0.32 -2.53
N TYR A 154 3.04 0.93 -3.69
CA TYR A 154 1.83 1.19 -4.45
C TYR A 154 2.06 0.95 -5.93
N SER A 155 1.48 -0.11 -6.49
CA SER A 155 1.65 -0.42 -7.90
C SER A 155 0.73 0.40 -8.80
N ALA A 156 1.20 0.65 -10.01
CA ALA A 156 0.44 1.33 -11.06
C ALA A 156 0.85 0.81 -12.44
N LEU A 157 -0.14 0.75 -13.33
CA LEU A 157 0.12 0.56 -14.75
C LEU A 157 0.69 1.86 -15.32
N THR A 158 1.86 1.79 -15.91
CA THR A 158 2.51 2.90 -16.61
C THR A 158 2.75 2.54 -18.08
N TRP A 159 2.91 3.54 -18.93
CA TRP A 159 3.13 3.34 -20.37
C TRP A 159 3.98 4.47 -20.95
N TYR A 160 4.70 4.16 -22.03
CA TYR A 160 5.57 5.07 -22.75
C TYR A 160 5.20 5.07 -24.24
N ALA A 161 5.15 6.28 -24.83
CA ALA A 161 4.94 6.50 -26.26
C ALA A 161 3.76 5.74 -26.90
N GLY A 162 2.78 5.33 -26.09
CA GLY A 162 1.58 4.62 -26.54
C GLY A 162 0.30 5.25 -25.98
N PRO A 163 -0.86 4.77 -26.41
CA PRO A 163 -2.12 5.20 -25.83
C PRO A 163 -2.25 4.71 -24.39
N ASP A 164 -3.01 5.45 -23.58
CA ASP A 164 -3.35 5.04 -22.23
C ASP A 164 -4.03 3.66 -22.23
N PRO A 165 -3.47 2.64 -21.58
CA PRO A 165 -4.03 1.29 -21.62
C PRO A 165 -5.23 1.06 -20.70
N ARG A 166 -5.65 2.08 -19.96
CA ARG A 166 -6.79 1.96 -19.05
C ARG A 166 -8.11 1.99 -19.85
N PRO A 167 -9.06 1.13 -19.51
CA PRO A 167 -10.32 1.05 -20.27
C PRO A 167 -11.15 2.33 -20.20
N ASP A 168 -11.07 3.09 -19.11
CA ASP A 168 -11.81 4.34 -18.88
C ASP A 168 -11.09 5.60 -19.40
N TYR A 169 -10.05 5.43 -20.22
CA TYR A 169 -9.41 6.57 -20.87
C TYR A 169 -10.41 7.28 -21.79
N TYR A 170 -10.50 8.61 -21.67
CA TYR A 170 -11.56 9.39 -22.30
C TYR A 170 -11.71 9.17 -23.81
N ARG A 171 -10.60 8.85 -24.52
CA ARG A 171 -10.64 8.57 -25.98
C ARG A 171 -11.32 7.24 -26.34
N TYR A 172 -11.54 6.36 -25.37
CA TYR A 172 -12.23 5.08 -25.56
C TYR A 172 -13.70 5.16 -25.15
N LEU A 173 -14.18 6.35 -24.77
CA LEU A 173 -15.56 6.56 -24.38
C LEU A 173 -16.41 7.06 -25.54
N PRO A 174 -17.70 6.74 -25.56
CA PRO A 174 -18.63 7.16 -26.63
C PRO A 174 -18.66 8.67 -26.86
N SER A 175 -18.56 9.47 -25.82
CA SER A 175 -18.58 10.93 -25.89
C SER A 175 -17.46 11.51 -26.76
N TYR A 176 -16.29 10.88 -26.79
CA TYR A 176 -15.18 11.32 -27.64
C TYR A 176 -15.45 11.18 -29.14
N SER A 177 -16.23 10.15 -29.55
CA SER A 177 -16.60 9.86 -30.90
C SER A 177 -18.08 10.14 -31.17
N ASN A 178 -18.67 11.06 -30.41
CA ASN A 178 -20.09 11.39 -30.51
C ASN A 178 -20.52 11.79 -31.95
N GLY A 179 -21.69 11.34 -32.37
CA GLY A 179 -22.23 11.60 -33.70
C GLY A 179 -21.64 10.73 -34.80
N THR A 180 -20.76 9.79 -34.50
CA THR A 180 -20.20 8.81 -35.44
C THR A 180 -20.80 7.41 -35.24
N THR A 181 -20.75 6.58 -36.29
CA THR A 181 -21.13 5.16 -36.21
C THR A 181 -20.28 4.42 -35.20
N TYR A 182 -18.99 4.79 -35.09
CA TYR A 182 -18.08 4.22 -34.10
C TYR A 182 -18.48 4.60 -32.68
N GLY A 183 -18.87 5.85 -32.43
CA GLY A 183 -19.36 6.28 -31.10
C GLY A 183 -20.63 5.54 -30.67
N ALA A 184 -21.56 5.30 -31.62
CA ALA A 184 -22.76 4.51 -31.36
C ALA A 184 -22.42 3.05 -31.02
N TRP A 185 -21.49 2.43 -31.74
CA TRP A 185 -20.98 1.10 -31.43
C TRP A 185 -20.30 1.05 -30.09
N LEU A 186 -19.49 2.05 -29.73
CA LEU A 186 -18.85 2.13 -28.40
C LEU A 186 -19.88 2.19 -27.27
N ASP A 187 -20.97 2.97 -27.43
CA ASP A 187 -22.04 3.03 -26.41
C ASP A 187 -22.67 1.65 -26.20
N GLU A 188 -23.00 0.94 -27.23
CA GLU A 188 -23.55 -0.41 -27.15
C GLU A 188 -22.54 -1.39 -26.54
N ALA A 189 -21.29 -1.38 -27.02
CA ALA A 189 -20.22 -2.25 -26.55
C ALA A 189 -19.94 -2.02 -25.04
N TRP A 190 -19.90 -0.77 -24.59
CA TRP A 190 -19.76 -0.44 -23.19
C TRP A 190 -20.93 -0.93 -22.35
N ARG A 191 -22.19 -0.72 -22.78
CA ARG A 191 -23.38 -1.20 -22.06
C ARG A 191 -23.47 -2.71 -22.01
N ALA A 192 -23.09 -3.41 -23.05
CA ALA A 192 -23.07 -4.87 -23.12
C ALA A 192 -21.81 -5.49 -22.49
N ASN A 193 -20.74 -4.71 -22.26
CA ASN A 193 -19.41 -5.21 -21.93
C ASN A 193 -18.86 -6.19 -22.97
N THR A 194 -19.05 -5.87 -24.24
CA THR A 194 -18.58 -6.68 -25.36
C THR A 194 -17.06 -6.85 -25.27
N ASP A 195 -16.57 -8.08 -25.45
CA ASP A 195 -15.14 -8.43 -25.39
C ASP A 195 -14.40 -7.92 -24.14
N ASN A 196 -15.12 -7.76 -23.02
CA ASN A 196 -14.60 -7.21 -21.77
C ASN A 196 -14.03 -5.79 -21.89
N ILE A 197 -14.53 -4.95 -22.77
CA ILE A 197 -14.07 -3.57 -23.04
C ILE A 197 -13.96 -2.71 -21.76
N ARG A 198 -14.71 -3.04 -20.71
CA ARG A 198 -14.69 -2.36 -19.39
C ARG A 198 -13.48 -2.70 -18.53
N HIS A 199 -12.58 -3.58 -18.99
CA HIS A 199 -11.51 -4.14 -18.18
C HIS A 199 -10.16 -4.01 -18.88
N ILE A 200 -9.06 -3.99 -18.09
CA ILE A 200 -7.71 -4.02 -18.64
C ILE A 200 -7.54 -5.29 -19.48
N ASN A 201 -7.16 -5.13 -20.73
CA ASN A 201 -6.82 -6.23 -21.62
C ASN A 201 -5.35 -6.61 -21.45
N TRP A 202 -5.07 -7.42 -20.43
CA TRP A 202 -3.70 -7.87 -20.15
C TRP A 202 -3.03 -8.58 -21.32
N GLY A 203 -3.79 -9.42 -22.06
CA GLY A 203 -3.27 -10.11 -23.24
C GLY A 203 -2.72 -9.14 -24.27
N GLN A 204 -3.49 -8.11 -24.59
CA GLN A 204 -3.06 -7.07 -25.52
C GLN A 204 -1.81 -6.33 -25.05
N LEU A 205 -1.68 -6.03 -23.75
CA LEU A 205 -0.49 -5.35 -23.24
C LEU A 205 0.76 -6.21 -23.39
N TYR A 206 0.64 -7.51 -23.12
CA TYR A 206 1.73 -8.48 -23.34
C TYR A 206 2.10 -8.57 -24.82
N ASP A 207 1.10 -8.63 -25.71
CA ASP A 207 1.33 -8.75 -27.16
C ASP A 207 1.98 -7.48 -27.72
N ILE A 208 1.55 -6.30 -27.25
CA ILE A 208 2.17 -5.02 -27.63
C ILE A 208 3.66 -5.01 -27.27
N ASN A 209 4.02 -5.42 -26.07
CA ASN A 209 5.42 -5.42 -25.63
C ASN A 209 6.27 -6.45 -26.40
N ARG A 210 5.75 -7.66 -26.59
CA ARG A 210 6.46 -8.73 -27.30
C ARG A 210 6.67 -8.45 -28.80
N ASN A 211 5.82 -7.62 -29.38
CA ASN A 211 5.88 -7.25 -30.80
C ASN A 211 6.62 -5.91 -31.02
N GLN A 212 7.28 -5.33 -30.00
CA GLN A 212 8.16 -4.20 -30.21
C GLN A 212 9.36 -4.61 -31.05
N GLU A 213 9.77 -3.74 -31.96
CA GLU A 213 10.99 -3.93 -32.72
C GLU A 213 12.22 -3.82 -31.80
N GLU A 214 13.25 -4.62 -32.08
CA GLU A 214 14.52 -4.48 -31.40
C GLU A 214 15.14 -3.12 -31.74
N ASN A 215 15.61 -2.41 -30.73
CA ASN A 215 16.18 -1.08 -30.90
C ASN A 215 17.68 -1.10 -30.63
N ALA A 216 18.48 -0.82 -31.66
CA ALA A 216 19.93 -0.79 -31.56
C ALA A 216 20.46 0.24 -30.55
N THR A 217 19.67 1.28 -30.22
CA THR A 217 20.07 2.30 -29.22
C THR A 217 20.07 1.78 -27.81
N TYR A 218 19.14 0.85 -27.48
CA TYR A 218 18.92 0.38 -26.12
C TYR A 218 19.37 -1.07 -25.88
N GLY A 219 19.83 -1.77 -26.91
CA GLY A 219 20.32 -3.14 -26.81
C GLY A 219 19.34 -4.18 -27.35
N PRO A 220 19.72 -5.46 -27.29
CA PRO A 220 18.90 -6.56 -27.81
C PRO A 220 17.66 -6.78 -26.95
N GLY A 221 16.61 -7.29 -27.62
CA GLY A 221 15.34 -7.63 -26.98
C GLY A 221 14.23 -6.60 -27.21
N HIS A 222 13.05 -6.92 -26.69
CA HIS A 222 11.83 -6.14 -26.87
C HIS A 222 11.61 -5.19 -25.69
N ARG A 223 11.58 -3.90 -25.98
CA ARG A 223 11.31 -2.87 -24.96
C ARG A 223 9.87 -2.94 -24.46
N SER A 224 9.68 -2.96 -23.15
CA SER A 224 8.36 -2.78 -22.55
C SER A 224 7.92 -1.33 -22.66
N ILE A 225 6.84 -1.07 -23.39
CA ILE A 225 6.17 0.23 -23.41
C ILE A 225 4.99 0.31 -22.44
N ASN A 226 4.50 -0.85 -21.99
CA ASN A 226 3.55 -0.98 -20.90
C ASN A 226 4.19 -1.81 -19.80
N MET A 227 4.11 -1.37 -18.54
CA MET A 227 4.66 -2.10 -17.41
C MET A 227 3.89 -1.80 -16.13
N ILE A 228 4.07 -2.64 -15.13
CA ILE A 228 3.65 -2.33 -13.76
C ILE A 228 4.87 -1.85 -13.00
N GLU A 229 4.81 -0.63 -12.51
CA GLU A 229 5.76 -0.09 -11.54
C GLU A 229 5.17 -0.15 -10.13
N GLU A 230 6.00 -0.25 -9.12
CA GLU A 230 5.63 -0.06 -7.72
C GLU A 230 6.39 1.13 -7.15
N ARG A 231 5.65 2.12 -6.68
CA ARG A 231 6.16 3.34 -6.07
C ARG A 231 6.23 3.15 -4.57
N HIS A 232 7.40 3.33 -4.02
CA HIS A 232 7.70 3.13 -2.61
C HIS A 232 7.77 4.45 -1.84
N THR A 233 7.32 4.39 -0.61
CA THR A 233 7.47 5.45 0.39
C THR A 233 7.86 4.79 1.70
N ASP A 234 9.13 4.44 1.82
CA ASP A 234 9.64 3.67 2.94
C ASP A 234 10.11 4.59 4.04
N GLN A 235 9.82 4.23 5.27
CA GLN A 235 10.05 5.10 6.40
C GLN A 235 10.88 4.42 7.48
N LEU A 236 11.81 5.20 8.05
CA LEU A 236 12.44 4.91 9.33
C LEU A 236 12.15 6.08 10.27
N ASP A 237 11.35 5.85 11.29
CA ASP A 237 10.91 6.86 12.25
C ASP A 237 11.31 6.43 13.66
N TRP A 238 12.22 7.18 14.27
CA TRP A 238 12.66 6.99 15.64
C TRP A 238 12.15 8.10 16.52
N ASN A 239 11.57 7.73 17.67
CA ASN A 239 11.10 8.67 18.68
C ASN A 239 11.70 8.32 20.03
N PHE A 240 12.08 9.36 20.77
CA PHE A 240 12.41 9.30 22.17
C PHE A 240 11.51 10.26 22.93
N TYR A 241 10.92 9.78 23.99
CA TYR A 241 10.01 10.53 24.85
C TYR A 241 10.37 10.34 26.30
N THR A 242 10.38 11.44 27.05
CA THR A 242 10.49 11.39 28.51
C THR A 242 9.50 12.37 29.12
N GLN A 243 8.86 11.96 30.20
CA GLN A 243 7.91 12.77 30.95
C GLN A 243 8.08 12.55 32.45
N PHE A 244 8.24 13.64 33.19
CA PHE A 244 8.15 13.69 34.63
C PHE A 244 6.79 14.26 35.05
N SER A 245 6.16 13.63 36.06
CA SER A 245 4.89 14.07 36.62
C SER A 245 5.06 14.18 38.13
N HIS A 246 4.57 15.29 38.74
CA HIS A 246 4.54 15.45 40.20
C HIS A 246 3.18 16.00 40.65
N THR A 247 2.58 15.38 41.65
CA THR A 247 1.34 15.84 42.30
C THR A 247 1.64 16.40 43.65
N PHE A 248 1.41 17.68 43.84
CA PHE A 248 1.62 18.39 45.10
C PHE A 248 0.58 18.00 46.16
N ARG A 249 0.84 18.38 47.43
CA ARG A 249 -0.08 18.10 48.56
C ARG A 249 -1.45 18.75 48.42
N ASN A 250 -1.54 19.87 47.71
CA ASN A 250 -2.80 20.56 47.39
C ASN A 250 -3.52 20.01 46.16
N ASN A 251 -3.15 18.81 45.69
CA ASN A 251 -3.66 18.14 44.48
C ASN A 251 -3.34 18.87 43.19
N SER A 252 -2.56 19.93 43.14
CA SER A 252 -2.03 20.51 41.94
C SER A 252 -1.06 19.53 41.27
N ARG A 253 -1.05 19.44 39.96
CA ARG A 253 -0.15 18.54 39.21
C ARG A 253 0.68 19.33 38.22
N ILE A 254 1.97 19.06 38.19
CA ILE A 254 2.90 19.51 37.16
C ILE A 254 3.35 18.33 36.28
N ASN A 255 3.38 18.54 34.97
CA ASN A 255 3.97 17.58 34.04
C ASN A 255 4.94 18.35 33.14
N GLY A 256 6.11 17.77 32.92
CA GLY A 256 7.11 18.30 32.01
C GLY A 256 7.82 17.16 31.31
N GLY A 257 8.26 17.40 30.08
CA GLY A 257 8.93 16.34 29.32
C GLY A 257 9.61 16.84 28.06
N VAL A 258 10.31 15.93 27.41
CA VAL A 258 11.01 16.15 26.13
C VAL A 258 10.60 15.06 25.16
N ASN A 259 10.36 15.47 23.92
CA ASN A 259 10.15 14.56 22.80
C ASN A 259 11.16 14.89 21.70
N LEU A 260 11.93 13.87 21.28
CA LEU A 260 12.87 13.95 20.16
C LEU A 260 12.40 12.98 19.08
N ARG A 261 12.37 13.45 17.85
CA ARG A 261 11.98 12.62 16.70
C ARG A 261 12.99 12.76 15.56
N ARG A 262 13.35 11.63 14.97
CA ARG A 262 14.10 11.58 13.72
C ARG A 262 13.34 10.73 12.72
N ASN A 263 13.03 11.31 11.57
CA ASN A 263 12.39 10.62 10.46
C ASN A 263 13.31 10.63 9.25
N ARG A 264 13.37 9.51 8.54
CA ARG A 264 13.94 9.38 7.20
C ARG A 264 12.90 8.70 6.33
N THR A 265 12.61 9.30 5.18
CA THR A 265 11.69 8.75 4.18
C THR A 265 12.44 8.60 2.87
N GLU A 266 12.33 7.45 2.25
CA GLU A 266 12.89 7.14 0.94
C GLU A 266 11.75 6.99 -0.07
N TYR A 267 11.90 7.66 -1.22
CA TYR A 267 10.97 7.61 -2.33
C TYR A 267 11.70 7.02 -3.53
N TYR A 268 11.20 5.92 -4.06
CA TYR A 268 11.74 5.29 -5.24
C TYR A 268 10.65 4.50 -5.97
N SER A 269 10.92 4.10 -7.20
CA SER A 269 10.06 3.21 -7.98
C SER A 269 10.82 1.98 -8.40
N GLU A 270 10.16 0.84 -8.40
CA GLU A 270 10.67 -0.42 -8.89
C GLU A 270 9.80 -0.94 -10.03
N VAL A 271 10.41 -1.62 -10.98
CA VAL A 271 9.69 -2.35 -12.01
C VAL A 271 9.20 -3.66 -11.43
N LYS A 272 7.89 -3.84 -11.38
CA LYS A 272 7.26 -5.04 -10.83
C LYS A 272 6.96 -6.10 -11.87
N ASP A 273 6.58 -5.67 -13.09
CA ASP A 273 6.26 -6.57 -14.19
C ASP A 273 6.45 -5.84 -15.52
N LEU A 274 7.31 -6.36 -16.36
CA LEU A 274 7.59 -5.86 -17.70
C LEU A 274 6.50 -6.20 -18.72
N LEU A 275 5.44 -6.93 -18.32
CA LEU A 275 4.33 -7.35 -19.18
C LEU A 275 4.79 -7.99 -20.50
N GLY A 276 5.79 -8.85 -20.43
CA GLY A 276 6.27 -9.67 -21.54
C GLY A 276 7.34 -9.07 -22.43
N GLY A 277 7.80 -7.86 -22.16
CA GLY A 277 9.03 -7.32 -22.73
C GLY A 277 10.27 -7.82 -21.98
N ASP A 278 11.43 -7.50 -22.52
CA ASP A 278 12.73 -7.95 -21.98
C ASP A 278 13.35 -6.89 -21.06
N TYR A 279 13.12 -5.61 -21.36
CA TYR A 279 13.63 -4.48 -20.58
C TYR A 279 12.69 -3.27 -20.64
N CYS A 280 12.89 -2.31 -19.76
CA CYS A 280 12.32 -0.96 -19.86
C CYS A 280 13.44 0.08 -19.77
N VAL A 281 13.13 1.30 -20.20
CA VAL A 281 14.06 2.43 -20.14
C VAL A 281 13.44 3.49 -19.23
N ASP A 282 14.18 3.94 -18.22
CA ASP A 282 13.75 5.00 -17.32
C ASP A 282 13.95 6.36 -17.99
N ILE A 283 12.89 6.85 -18.61
CA ILE A 283 12.88 8.13 -19.33
C ILE A 283 11.71 8.96 -18.82
N ASP A 284 11.96 10.24 -18.56
CA ASP A 284 10.89 11.22 -18.41
C ASP A 284 10.24 11.49 -19.77
N LYS A 285 9.10 10.83 -20.02
CA LYS A 285 8.35 10.95 -21.28
C LYS A 285 7.87 12.37 -21.59
N PHE A 286 7.71 13.22 -20.59
CA PHE A 286 7.30 14.60 -20.78
C PHE A 286 8.51 15.47 -21.18
N ALA A 287 9.65 15.28 -20.51
CA ALA A 287 10.88 15.95 -20.91
C ALA A 287 11.30 15.57 -22.32
N GLU A 288 11.20 14.29 -22.68
CA GLU A 288 11.51 13.83 -24.03
C GLU A 288 10.58 14.47 -25.08
N ARG A 289 9.26 14.51 -24.83
CA ARG A 289 8.29 15.13 -25.73
C ARG A 289 8.49 16.64 -25.86
N ASP A 290 8.68 17.32 -24.74
CA ASP A 290 8.66 18.79 -24.68
C ASP A 290 10.05 19.38 -24.97
N MET A 291 11.12 18.61 -24.74
CA MET A 291 12.52 19.05 -24.83
C MET A 291 13.36 18.15 -25.75
N GLY A 292 12.75 17.29 -26.55
CA GLY A 292 13.43 16.29 -27.40
C GLY A 292 14.39 16.86 -28.47
N GLY A 293 14.38 18.18 -28.70
CA GLY A 293 15.36 18.85 -29.55
C GLY A 293 16.67 19.23 -28.84
N LEU A 294 16.77 19.01 -27.54
CA LEU A 294 17.95 19.32 -26.74
C LEU A 294 18.78 18.05 -26.52
N ASN A 295 20.10 18.18 -26.50
CA ASN A 295 21.01 17.07 -26.19
C ASN A 295 22.14 17.57 -25.26
N PRO A 296 22.26 17.12 -24.00
CA PRO A 296 21.33 16.17 -23.33
C PRO A 296 19.95 16.80 -23.06
N ILE A 297 18.92 15.96 -22.97
CA ILE A 297 17.58 16.39 -22.56
C ILE A 297 17.65 16.77 -21.06
N PRO A 298 17.29 18.01 -20.67
CA PRO A 298 17.30 18.41 -19.27
C PRO A 298 16.37 17.53 -18.43
N TYR A 299 16.77 17.28 -17.18
CA TYR A 299 16.00 16.48 -16.18
C TYR A 299 15.81 15.02 -16.54
N GLN A 300 16.50 14.50 -17.55
CA GLN A 300 16.57 13.08 -17.81
C GLN A 300 17.63 12.49 -16.88
N ASN A 301 17.23 11.58 -15.99
CA ASN A 301 18.16 10.78 -15.22
C ASN A 301 18.94 9.85 -16.15
N ASP A 302 20.11 9.40 -15.73
CA ASP A 302 20.87 8.41 -16.47
C ASP A 302 19.94 7.24 -16.83
N MET A 303 19.95 6.85 -18.12
CA MET A 303 19.09 5.77 -18.59
C MET A 303 19.52 4.47 -17.91
N GLU A 304 18.73 4.02 -16.96
CA GLU A 304 18.94 2.74 -16.31
C GLU A 304 18.18 1.65 -17.05
N TYR A 305 18.88 0.58 -17.38
CA TYR A 305 18.31 -0.64 -17.94
C TYR A 305 17.90 -1.54 -16.80
N TYR A 306 16.63 -1.97 -16.81
CA TYR A 306 16.15 -3.01 -15.92
C TYR A 306 16.02 -4.30 -16.73
N GLU A 307 16.97 -5.19 -16.59
CA GLU A 307 16.87 -6.55 -17.09
C GLU A 307 15.94 -7.36 -16.17
N LYS A 308 15.32 -8.39 -16.78
CA LYS A 308 14.42 -9.33 -16.12
C LYS A 308 15.13 -10.20 -15.07
#